data_fe276c8e85e3752e318ad8d70afa6105
#
_entry.id   fe276c8e85e3752e318ad8d70afa6105
#
_cell.length_a   1.000
_cell.length_b   1.000
_cell.length_c   1.000
_cell.angle_alpha   90.00
_cell.angle_beta   90.00
_cell.angle_gamma   90.00
#
_symmetry.space_group_name_H-M   'P 1'
#
loop_
_entity.id
_entity.type
_entity.pdbx_description
1 polymer ?
#
loop_
_entity_poly.entity_id
_entity_poly.type
_entity_poly.pdbx_seq_one_letter_code
_entity_poly.pdbx_strand_id
1 'polypeptide(L)'
;AGTVDSYKLTSEMATTEEYAQQSKYAHSLFIADFAVTHEVSWDELNAGRLIFGRDYAAGGVDYILRAPSVGSGRIGSAESQRGTPPSNEWDRILDKNDGYIKNWFGMYSWGQDTLSTSASDRAARGYFPPGGWSSAPASHQDAVAGFRPVLEVLNPGSLGSDGLKAVTLDLGGGKLGDESSIQIIVETGSVFTAPASDGL
;
A
#
# COMPACT_ATOMS: atom_id res chain seq x y z
N ALA A 1 2.65 -22.44 -6.34
CA ALA A 1 2.07 -21.58 -5.31
C ALA A 1 2.55 -22.10 -3.95
N GLY A 2 3.22 -21.25 -3.19
CA GLY A 2 3.62 -21.58 -1.82
C GLY A 2 2.41 -21.51 -0.88
N THR A 3 2.58 -22.05 0.31
CA THR A 3 1.60 -21.88 1.39
C THR A 3 1.73 -20.49 1.99
N VAL A 4 0.71 -20.00 2.69
CA VAL A 4 0.72 -18.68 3.36
C VAL A 4 1.95 -18.51 4.26
N ASP A 5 2.42 -19.57 4.89
CA ASP A 5 3.62 -19.58 5.74
C ASP A 5 4.92 -19.27 4.99
N SER A 6 4.95 -19.46 3.67
CA SER A 6 6.11 -19.12 2.83
C SER A 6 6.18 -17.62 2.49
N TYR A 7 5.17 -16.86 2.85
CA TYR A 7 5.04 -15.43 2.57
C TYR A 7 5.31 -14.56 3.80
N LYS A 8 6.08 -15.04 4.74
CA LYS A 8 6.46 -14.20 5.89
C LYS A 8 7.23 -12.98 5.43
N LEU A 9 6.62 -11.84 5.64
CA LEU A 9 7.25 -10.56 5.45
C LEU A 9 8.27 -10.37 6.59
N THR A 10 9.49 -10.04 6.23
CA THR A 10 10.56 -9.71 7.20
C THR A 10 10.90 -8.24 7.08
N SER A 11 11.49 -7.68 8.13
CA SER A 11 11.96 -6.30 8.13
C SER A 11 13.04 -6.01 7.08
N GLU A 12 13.58 -7.03 6.45
CA GLU A 12 14.64 -6.93 5.44
C GLU A 12 14.12 -6.90 4.01
N MET A 13 12.83 -7.02 3.84
CA MET A 13 12.22 -7.35 2.56
C MET A 13 12.41 -6.36 1.45
N ALA A 14 12.54 -5.13 1.70
CA ALA A 14 12.53 -4.14 0.62
C ALA A 14 13.89 -3.50 0.38
N THR A 15 14.93 -3.97 1.04
CA THR A 15 16.27 -3.36 0.95
C THR A 15 17.05 -3.76 -0.30
N THR A 16 16.69 -4.89 -0.94
CA THR A 16 17.32 -5.36 -2.19
C THR A 16 16.31 -6.07 -3.09
N GLU A 17 16.59 -6.13 -4.41
CA GLU A 17 15.75 -6.87 -5.37
C GLU A 17 15.64 -8.36 -5.03
N GLU A 18 16.70 -8.94 -4.48
CA GLU A 18 16.75 -10.36 -4.12
C GLU A 18 15.70 -10.72 -3.07
N TYR A 19 15.41 -9.79 -2.17
CA TYR A 19 14.45 -9.99 -1.06
C TYR A 19 13.08 -9.40 -1.33
N ALA A 20 12.89 -8.71 -2.45
CA ALA A 20 11.60 -8.14 -2.80
C ALA A 20 10.55 -9.24 -2.96
N GLN A 21 9.47 -9.18 -2.20
CA GLN A 21 8.41 -10.21 -2.21
C GLN A 21 7.77 -10.37 -3.57
N GLN A 22 7.62 -9.29 -4.30
CA GLN A 22 7.06 -9.31 -5.65
C GLN A 22 7.83 -10.19 -6.63
N SER A 23 9.09 -10.53 -6.33
CA SER A 23 9.92 -11.41 -7.16
C SER A 23 9.95 -12.86 -6.69
N LYS A 24 9.36 -13.16 -5.53
CA LYS A 24 9.45 -14.49 -4.91
C LYS A 24 8.28 -15.42 -5.23
N TYR A 25 7.12 -14.87 -5.52
CA TYR A 25 5.90 -15.65 -5.76
C TYR A 25 4.90 -14.86 -6.60
N ALA A 26 3.99 -15.58 -7.26
CA ALA A 26 2.92 -14.95 -8.01
C ALA A 26 1.87 -14.39 -7.04
N HIS A 27 1.59 -13.10 -7.16
CA HIS A 27 0.59 -12.40 -6.38
C HIS A 27 0.04 -11.23 -7.17
N SER A 28 -1.05 -10.65 -6.71
CA SER A 28 -1.60 -9.40 -7.21
C SER A 28 -1.59 -8.35 -6.11
N LEU A 29 -1.21 -7.14 -6.48
CA LEU A 29 -1.16 -6.00 -5.58
C LEU A 29 -2.20 -4.97 -5.98
N PHE A 30 -2.96 -4.53 -5.00
CA PHE A 30 -3.85 -3.39 -5.11
C PHE A 30 -3.37 -2.32 -4.13
N ILE A 31 -3.02 -1.16 -4.63
CA ILE A 31 -2.63 -0.03 -3.81
C ILE A 31 -3.79 0.95 -3.67
N ALA A 32 -3.99 1.50 -2.49
CA ALA A 32 -4.98 2.55 -2.30
C ALA A 32 -4.58 3.82 -3.07
N ASP A 33 -5.51 4.42 -3.78
CA ASP A 33 -5.30 5.70 -4.47
C ASP A 33 -4.94 6.81 -3.49
N PHE A 34 -5.50 6.76 -2.28
CA PHE A 34 -5.35 7.75 -1.22
C PHE A 34 -4.62 7.16 -0.02
N ALA A 35 -3.88 7.98 0.71
CA ALA A 35 -3.53 7.67 2.08
C ALA A 35 -4.82 7.67 2.92
N VAL A 36 -5.02 6.62 3.72
CA VAL A 36 -6.27 6.41 4.47
C VAL A 36 -6.21 7.03 5.86
N THR A 37 -5.03 7.41 6.31
CA THR A 37 -4.80 8.11 7.58
C THR A 37 -3.59 9.01 7.48
N HIS A 38 -3.51 9.98 8.36
CA HIS A 38 -2.37 10.88 8.55
C HIS A 38 -2.07 11.02 10.04
N GLU A 39 -1.00 11.74 10.36
CA GLU A 39 -0.60 11.97 11.75
C GLU A 39 -0.32 10.66 12.50
N VAL A 40 0.32 9.72 11.79
CA VAL A 40 0.65 8.38 12.29
C VAL A 40 2.14 8.13 12.10
N SER A 41 2.80 7.61 13.13
CA SER A 41 4.20 7.20 13.05
C SER A 41 4.34 5.82 12.40
N TRP A 42 5.53 5.55 11.88
CA TRP A 42 5.87 4.22 11.39
C TRP A 42 5.79 3.16 12.51
N ASP A 43 6.24 3.51 13.73
CA ASP A 43 6.19 2.61 14.88
C ASP A 43 4.76 2.22 15.26
N GLU A 44 3.79 3.14 15.21
CA GLU A 44 2.37 2.83 15.44
C GLU A 44 1.82 1.88 14.40
N LEU A 45 2.14 2.12 13.12
CA LEU A 45 1.74 1.22 12.03
C LEU A 45 2.39 -0.16 12.19
N ASN A 46 3.65 -0.22 12.58
CA ASN A 46 4.36 -1.47 12.80
C ASN A 46 3.82 -2.25 14.01
N ALA A 47 3.48 -1.56 15.08
CA ALA A 47 2.80 -2.17 16.24
C ALA A 47 1.45 -2.78 15.85
N GLY A 48 0.74 -2.14 14.91
CA GLY A 48 -0.49 -2.66 14.30
C GLY A 48 -0.27 -3.74 13.23
N ARG A 49 0.98 -4.13 12.97
CA ARG A 49 1.38 -5.06 11.88
C ARG A 49 1.01 -4.57 10.49
N LEU A 50 0.86 -3.26 10.29
CA LEU A 50 0.46 -2.65 9.02
C LEU A 50 1.65 -2.32 8.11
N ILE A 51 2.88 -2.41 8.61
CA ILE A 51 4.06 -2.18 7.78
C ILE A 51 4.38 -3.42 6.94
N PHE A 52 4.60 -4.56 7.57
CA PHE A 52 5.08 -5.77 6.90
C PHE A 52 3.99 -6.78 6.58
N GLY A 53 2.83 -6.64 7.18
CA GLY A 53 1.68 -7.41 6.82
C GLY A 53 0.82 -7.85 7.99
N ARG A 54 -0.48 -7.74 7.75
CA ARG A 54 -1.54 -8.24 8.58
C ARG A 54 -2.51 -9.02 7.71
N ASP A 55 -2.86 -10.23 8.13
CA ASP A 55 -3.87 -11.02 7.45
C ASP A 55 -5.21 -10.28 7.47
N TYR A 56 -5.84 -10.26 6.31
CA TYR A 56 -7.13 -9.65 6.10
C TYR A 56 -7.91 -10.51 5.10
N ALA A 57 -9.16 -10.79 5.39
CA ALA A 57 -10.03 -11.54 4.50
C ALA A 57 -11.32 -10.78 4.24
N ALA A 58 -11.70 -10.65 2.99
CA ALA A 58 -12.95 -10.03 2.60
C ALA A 58 -13.46 -10.66 1.29
N GLY A 59 -14.76 -10.95 1.23
CA GLY A 59 -15.38 -11.49 0.02
C GLY A 59 -14.83 -12.85 -0.44
N GLY A 60 -14.32 -13.67 0.49
CA GLY A 60 -13.72 -14.99 0.15
C GLY A 60 -12.28 -14.90 -0.37
N VAL A 61 -11.67 -13.73 -0.35
CA VAL A 61 -10.29 -13.51 -0.79
C VAL A 61 -9.41 -13.25 0.41
N ASP A 62 -8.28 -13.93 0.45
CA ASP A 62 -7.23 -13.74 1.45
C ASP A 62 -6.25 -12.67 0.98
N TYR A 63 -6.05 -11.67 1.82
CA TYR A 63 -5.13 -10.55 1.58
C TYR A 63 -4.09 -10.47 2.68
N ILE A 64 -2.95 -9.90 2.34
CA ILE A 64 -2.09 -9.24 3.32
C ILE A 64 -2.27 -7.72 3.15
N LEU A 65 -2.66 -7.06 4.24
CA LEU A 65 -2.75 -5.61 4.31
C LEU A 65 -1.43 -5.08 4.86
N ARG A 66 -0.74 -4.24 4.09
CA ARG A 66 0.60 -3.75 4.43
C ARG A 66 0.91 -2.39 3.81
N ALA A 67 2.04 -1.80 4.19
CA ALA A 67 2.61 -0.67 3.48
C ALA A 67 3.29 -1.12 2.16
N PRO A 68 3.43 -0.24 1.17
CA PRO A 68 4.23 -0.51 -0.04
C PRO A 68 5.73 -0.52 0.26
N SER A 69 6.51 -1.23 -0.55
CA SER A 69 7.93 -0.98 -0.63
C SER A 69 8.20 0.29 -1.42
N VAL A 70 9.16 1.09 -0.95
CA VAL A 70 9.43 2.45 -1.46
C VAL A 70 10.90 2.70 -1.78
N GLY A 71 11.76 1.74 -1.44
CA GLY A 71 13.21 1.83 -1.55
C GLY A 71 13.89 2.43 -0.32
N SER A 72 15.06 1.90 0.02
CA SER A 72 15.87 2.27 1.19
C SER A 72 16.78 3.48 0.98
N GLY A 73 16.73 4.07 -0.18
CA GLY A 73 17.45 5.26 -0.60
C GLY A 73 16.79 5.90 -1.81
N ARG A 74 17.39 6.95 -2.33
CA ARG A 74 16.86 7.68 -3.49
C ARG A 74 17.92 7.95 -4.55
N ILE A 75 17.45 8.03 -5.79
CA ILE A 75 18.21 8.53 -6.95
C ILE A 75 17.35 9.54 -7.71
N GLY A 76 17.99 10.38 -8.51
CA GLY A 76 17.33 11.40 -9.33
C GLY A 76 17.18 12.77 -8.66
N SER A 77 16.71 13.73 -9.45
CA SER A 77 16.40 15.10 -8.98
C SER A 77 15.06 15.14 -8.23
N ALA A 78 14.74 16.31 -7.65
CA ALA A 78 13.50 16.48 -6.88
C ALA A 78 12.24 16.12 -7.69
N GLU A 79 12.22 16.44 -8.99
CA GLU A 79 11.06 16.17 -9.85
C GLU A 79 11.01 14.74 -10.40
N SER A 80 12.12 14.01 -10.37
CA SER A 80 12.24 12.67 -10.94
C SER A 80 12.82 11.65 -9.98
N GLN A 81 12.56 11.82 -8.68
CA GLN A 81 13.07 10.90 -7.66
C GLN A 81 12.51 9.48 -7.86
N ARG A 82 13.42 8.52 -7.68
CA ARG A 82 13.11 7.09 -7.59
C ARG A 82 13.72 6.52 -6.32
N GLY A 83 13.11 5.47 -5.81
CA GLY A 83 13.69 4.69 -4.72
C GLY A 83 14.85 3.82 -5.20
N THR A 84 15.66 3.36 -4.28
CA THR A 84 16.72 2.38 -4.54
C THR A 84 16.47 1.16 -3.65
N PRO A 85 16.29 -0.03 -4.21
CA PRO A 85 16.28 -0.39 -5.63
C PRO A 85 15.04 0.14 -6.38
N PRO A 86 15.13 0.38 -7.70
CA PRO A 86 14.02 0.89 -8.51
C PRO A 86 12.91 -0.15 -8.76
N SER A 87 13.14 -1.40 -8.39
CA SER A 87 12.13 -2.46 -8.42
C SER A 87 11.08 -2.35 -7.32
N ASN A 88 11.17 -1.35 -6.42
CA ASN A 88 10.18 -1.14 -5.37
C ASN A 88 8.78 -0.90 -5.95
N GLU A 89 7.76 -1.21 -5.16
CA GLU A 89 6.36 -1.20 -5.60
C GLU A 89 5.88 0.21 -5.96
N TRP A 90 6.31 1.22 -5.22
CA TRP A 90 5.91 2.59 -5.49
C TRP A 90 6.38 3.07 -6.87
N ASP A 91 7.64 2.84 -7.21
CA ASP A 91 8.18 3.24 -8.52
C ASP A 91 7.51 2.47 -9.66
N ARG A 92 7.18 1.19 -9.46
CA ARG A 92 6.43 0.41 -10.45
C ARG A 92 5.05 0.97 -10.75
N ILE A 93 4.40 1.59 -9.76
CA ILE A 93 3.12 2.26 -9.97
C ILE A 93 3.33 3.55 -10.75
N LEU A 94 4.30 4.36 -10.37
CA LEU A 94 4.63 5.61 -11.08
C LEU A 94 5.01 5.36 -12.54
N ASP A 95 5.72 4.26 -12.82
CA ASP A 95 6.11 3.88 -14.19
C ASP A 95 4.88 3.54 -15.07
N LYS A 96 3.78 3.13 -14.46
CA LYS A 96 2.53 2.89 -15.18
C LYS A 96 1.74 4.18 -15.36
N ASN A 97 1.49 4.89 -14.30
CA ASN A 97 0.76 6.17 -14.28
C ASN A 97 0.88 6.81 -12.90
N ASP A 98 1.51 7.97 -12.83
CA ASP A 98 1.65 8.73 -11.58
C ASP A 98 0.30 9.23 -11.02
N GLY A 99 -0.69 9.41 -11.87
CA GLY A 99 -2.06 9.76 -11.50
C GLY A 99 -2.79 8.70 -10.66
N TYR A 100 -2.24 7.49 -10.53
CA TYR A 100 -2.76 6.47 -9.60
C TYR A 100 -2.47 6.81 -8.13
N ILE A 101 -1.49 7.66 -7.87
CA ILE A 101 -1.18 8.13 -6.54
C ILE A 101 -1.87 9.47 -6.33
N LYS A 102 -2.99 9.47 -5.62
CA LYS A 102 -3.74 10.67 -5.25
C LYS A 102 -3.36 11.14 -3.85
N ASN A 103 -3.78 12.34 -3.45
CA ASN A 103 -3.46 13.03 -2.19
C ASN A 103 -1.98 12.96 -1.76
N TRP A 104 -1.08 12.93 -2.73
CA TRP A 104 0.36 12.95 -2.49
C TRP A 104 0.87 14.35 -2.13
N PHE A 105 0.18 15.40 -2.59
CA PHE A 105 0.56 16.78 -2.34
C PHE A 105 0.41 17.12 -0.86
N GLY A 106 1.51 17.48 -0.22
CA GLY A 106 1.55 17.76 1.21
C GLY A 106 1.40 16.51 2.10
N MET A 107 1.49 15.29 1.53
CA MET A 107 1.33 14.04 2.26
C MET A 107 2.40 13.03 1.87
N TYR A 108 3.19 12.59 2.85
CA TYR A 108 4.03 11.40 2.73
C TYR A 108 3.24 10.15 3.08
N SER A 109 3.57 9.06 2.42
CA SER A 109 3.11 7.71 2.77
C SER A 109 4.30 6.90 3.26
N TRP A 110 4.22 6.36 4.48
CA TRP A 110 5.23 5.46 5.01
C TRP A 110 5.38 4.20 4.16
N GLY A 111 6.62 3.79 3.94
CA GLY A 111 6.96 2.53 3.29
C GLY A 111 7.51 1.50 4.26
N GLN A 112 7.81 0.31 3.74
CA GLN A 112 8.42 -0.77 4.49
C GLN A 112 9.90 -0.53 4.80
N ASP A 113 10.55 0.30 3.99
CA ASP A 113 12.00 0.37 3.90
C ASP A 113 12.63 1.19 5.02
N THR A 114 13.76 0.69 5.51
CA THR A 114 14.68 1.44 6.37
C THR A 114 15.66 2.20 5.50
N LEU A 115 16.00 3.42 5.88
CA LEU A 115 17.04 4.20 5.18
C LEU A 115 18.37 3.45 5.23
N SER A 116 19.00 3.24 4.08
CA SER A 116 20.24 2.46 3.95
C SER A 116 21.42 3.02 4.76
N THR A 117 21.39 4.31 5.11
CA THR A 117 22.44 5.01 5.87
C THR A 117 22.06 5.28 7.33
N SER A 118 20.84 4.92 7.75
CA SER A 118 20.36 5.14 9.13
C SER A 118 19.38 4.04 9.54
N ALA A 119 19.73 3.26 10.52
CA ALA A 119 18.88 2.18 11.04
C ALA A 119 17.63 2.68 11.79
N SER A 120 17.62 3.94 12.24
CA SER A 120 16.49 4.55 12.95
C SER A 120 15.46 5.16 12.03
N ASP A 121 15.83 5.45 10.77
CA ASP A 121 14.98 6.20 9.87
C ASP A 121 14.22 5.27 8.91
N ARG A 122 13.00 5.63 8.61
CA ARG A 122 12.11 4.91 7.72
C ARG A 122 11.81 5.76 6.49
N ALA A 123 11.73 5.08 5.36
CA ALA A 123 11.49 5.73 4.08
C ALA A 123 9.99 6.03 3.88
N ALA A 124 9.73 7.15 3.21
CA ALA A 124 8.39 7.59 2.85
C ALA A 124 8.38 8.21 1.45
N ARG A 125 7.23 8.20 0.81
CA ARG A 125 7.04 8.69 -0.57
C ARG A 125 5.88 9.66 -0.67
N GLY A 126 5.95 10.53 -1.67
CA GLY A 126 4.95 11.55 -1.95
C GLY A 126 5.41 12.94 -1.56
N TYR A 127 4.50 13.76 -1.06
CA TYR A 127 4.63 15.14 -0.62
C TYR A 127 4.70 16.13 -1.80
N PHE A 128 5.72 16.06 -2.63
CA PHE A 128 5.86 16.89 -3.83
C PHE A 128 7.13 16.48 -4.61
N PRO A 129 7.00 15.94 -5.83
CA PRO A 129 5.84 15.38 -6.55
C PRO A 129 5.44 13.96 -6.02
N PRO A 130 4.55 13.20 -6.70
CA PRO A 130 4.18 11.85 -6.24
C PRO A 130 5.38 10.90 -6.12
N GLY A 131 6.44 11.13 -6.91
CA GLY A 131 7.73 10.45 -6.80
C GLY A 131 8.62 10.94 -5.67
N GLY A 132 8.26 12.00 -4.95
CA GLY A 132 9.06 12.53 -3.85
C GLY A 132 9.47 11.42 -2.87
N TRP A 133 10.71 11.49 -2.37
CA TRP A 133 11.26 10.52 -1.44
C TRP A 133 11.84 11.24 -0.23
N SER A 134 11.54 10.74 0.96
CA SER A 134 12.04 11.26 2.23
C SER A 134 12.29 10.14 3.22
N SER A 135 12.90 10.46 4.33
CA SER A 135 13.05 9.59 5.49
C SER A 135 12.91 10.39 6.78
N ALA A 136 12.41 9.74 7.80
CA ALA A 136 12.32 10.30 9.14
C ALA A 136 12.46 9.18 10.19
N PRO A 137 12.77 9.51 11.46
CA PRO A 137 12.78 8.54 12.55
C PRO A 137 11.47 7.76 12.61
N ALA A 138 11.53 6.47 12.95
CA ALA A 138 10.36 5.59 12.99
C ALA A 138 9.25 6.09 13.93
N SER A 139 9.62 6.82 14.98
CA SER A 139 8.69 7.44 15.93
C SER A 139 8.14 8.82 15.48
N HIS A 140 8.60 9.32 14.33
CA HIS A 140 8.17 10.63 13.84
C HIS A 140 6.68 10.62 13.51
N GLN A 141 5.95 11.53 14.13
CA GLN A 141 4.52 11.76 13.92
C GLN A 141 4.31 13.19 13.46
N ASP A 142 3.69 13.36 12.32
CA ASP A 142 3.48 14.67 11.68
C ASP A 142 2.18 14.62 10.89
N ALA A 143 1.50 15.77 10.79
CA ALA A 143 0.28 15.94 10.00
C ALA A 143 0.45 15.56 8.52
N VAL A 144 1.70 15.57 8.02
CA VAL A 144 2.03 15.20 6.63
C VAL A 144 2.55 13.76 6.48
N ALA A 145 2.54 12.94 7.54
CA ALA A 145 2.96 11.55 7.51
C ALA A 145 1.75 10.62 7.66
N GLY A 146 1.52 9.77 6.68
CA GLY A 146 0.32 8.96 6.59
C GLY A 146 0.57 7.51 6.17
N PHE A 147 -0.51 6.76 6.09
CA PHE A 147 -0.54 5.38 5.68
C PHE A 147 -1.34 5.18 4.40
N ARG A 148 -0.70 4.61 3.40
CA ARG A 148 -1.32 4.17 2.14
C ARG A 148 -1.23 2.65 2.07
N PRO A 149 -2.34 1.94 2.27
CA PRO A 149 -2.32 0.49 2.28
C PRO A 149 -2.10 -0.12 0.89
N VAL A 150 -1.45 -1.26 0.90
CA VAL A 150 -1.41 -2.23 -0.19
C VAL A 150 -2.19 -3.46 0.27
N LEU A 151 -3.07 -3.96 -0.56
CA LEU A 151 -3.65 -5.29 -0.44
C LEU A 151 -2.90 -6.23 -1.38
N GLU A 152 -2.23 -7.19 -0.81
CA GLU A 152 -1.55 -8.26 -1.52
C GLU A 152 -2.44 -9.50 -1.54
N VAL A 153 -2.86 -9.92 -2.73
CA VAL A 153 -3.73 -11.07 -2.91
C VAL A 153 -2.88 -12.34 -2.97
N LEU A 154 -3.06 -13.23 -2.01
CA LEU A 154 -2.29 -14.46 -1.86
C LEU A 154 -2.78 -15.62 -2.72
N ASN A 155 -4.00 -15.56 -3.21
CA ASN A 155 -4.63 -16.56 -4.05
C ASN A 155 -5.00 -15.99 -5.42
N PRO A 156 -4.02 -15.55 -6.24
CA PRO A 156 -4.28 -14.84 -7.50
C PRO A 156 -5.05 -15.70 -8.52
N GLY A 157 -5.10 -17.02 -8.34
CA GLY A 157 -5.95 -17.89 -9.15
C GLY A 157 -7.45 -17.62 -8.97
N SER A 158 -7.85 -17.02 -7.87
CA SER A 158 -9.22 -16.54 -7.64
C SER A 158 -9.54 -15.25 -8.38
N LEU A 159 -8.52 -14.55 -8.90
CA LEU A 159 -8.64 -13.34 -9.70
C LEU A 159 -8.91 -13.61 -11.19
N GLY A 160 -9.13 -14.87 -11.57
CA GLY A 160 -9.52 -15.22 -12.93
C GLY A 160 -10.78 -14.48 -13.36
N SER A 161 -11.00 -14.36 -14.68
CA SER A 161 -12.08 -13.57 -15.28
C SER A 161 -13.49 -13.88 -14.74
N ASP A 162 -13.65 -15.01 -14.09
CA ASP A 162 -14.93 -15.46 -13.52
C ASP A 162 -14.97 -15.39 -11.98
N GLY A 163 -13.85 -15.10 -11.30
CA GLY A 163 -13.75 -15.18 -9.84
C GLY A 163 -14.00 -13.86 -9.11
N LEU A 164 -13.51 -12.75 -9.60
CA LEU A 164 -13.66 -11.45 -8.96
C LEU A 164 -14.34 -10.43 -9.85
N LYS A 165 -15.23 -9.64 -9.27
CA LYS A 165 -15.90 -8.52 -9.95
C LYS A 165 -15.76 -7.25 -9.13
N ALA A 166 -15.47 -6.16 -9.83
CA ALA A 166 -15.60 -4.84 -9.24
C ALA A 166 -17.09 -4.50 -9.13
N VAL A 167 -17.53 -4.20 -7.93
CA VAL A 167 -18.87 -3.70 -7.65
C VAL A 167 -18.74 -2.24 -7.25
N THR A 168 -19.49 -1.39 -7.94
CA THR A 168 -19.60 0.02 -7.57
C THR A 168 -20.77 0.18 -6.60
N LEU A 169 -20.47 0.66 -5.40
CA LEU A 169 -21.48 1.03 -4.43
C LEU A 169 -21.78 2.53 -4.57
N ASP A 170 -23.02 2.85 -4.91
CA ASP A 170 -23.52 4.21 -4.85
C ASP A 170 -23.77 4.56 -3.38
N LEU A 171 -23.25 5.70 -2.93
CA LEU A 171 -23.39 6.15 -1.55
C LEU A 171 -24.78 6.77 -1.25
N GLY A 172 -25.73 6.66 -2.18
CA GLY A 172 -27.12 7.05 -1.93
C GLY A 172 -27.32 8.54 -1.64
N GLY A 173 -26.46 9.39 -2.20
CA GLY A 173 -26.43 10.83 -1.95
C GLY A 173 -25.44 11.26 -0.86
N GLY A 174 -24.81 10.30 -0.16
CA GLY A 174 -23.64 10.56 0.68
C GLY A 174 -22.36 10.76 -0.14
N LYS A 175 -21.29 11.18 0.52
CA LYS A 175 -19.98 11.34 -0.10
C LYS A 175 -18.90 10.80 0.83
N LEU A 176 -17.89 10.15 0.21
CA LEU A 176 -16.62 9.84 0.87
C LEU A 176 -15.55 10.74 0.23
N GLY A 177 -15.18 11.81 0.91
CA GLY A 177 -14.45 12.91 0.27
C GLY A 177 -15.32 13.56 -0.82
N ASP A 178 -14.81 13.61 -2.05
CA ASP A 178 -15.55 14.12 -3.21
C ASP A 178 -16.28 13.03 -4.02
N GLU A 179 -16.09 11.76 -3.66
CA GLU A 179 -16.65 10.61 -4.37
C GLU A 179 -18.08 10.32 -3.90
N SER A 180 -18.98 10.09 -4.84
CA SER A 180 -20.36 9.67 -4.60
C SER A 180 -20.55 8.15 -4.69
N SER A 181 -19.51 7.42 -5.04
CA SER A 181 -19.47 5.96 -5.12
C SER A 181 -18.12 5.40 -4.71
N ILE A 182 -18.10 4.17 -4.24
CA ILE A 182 -16.89 3.42 -3.96
C ILE A 182 -16.87 2.13 -4.77
N GLN A 183 -15.68 1.70 -5.19
CA GLN A 183 -15.51 0.40 -5.82
C GLN A 183 -14.96 -0.60 -4.80
N ILE A 184 -15.58 -1.75 -4.75
CA ILE A 184 -15.12 -2.91 -3.99
C ILE A 184 -14.95 -4.11 -4.92
N ILE A 185 -14.02 -4.99 -4.58
CA ILE A 185 -13.83 -6.24 -5.31
C ILE A 185 -14.49 -7.35 -4.51
N VAL A 186 -15.35 -8.11 -5.17
CA VAL A 186 -16.09 -9.23 -4.59
C VAL A 186 -15.91 -10.49 -5.43
N GLU A 187 -15.93 -11.64 -4.77
CA GLU A 187 -15.94 -12.92 -5.45
C GLU A 187 -17.33 -13.19 -6.07
N THR A 188 -17.33 -13.71 -7.31
CA THR A 188 -18.57 -14.09 -8.00
C THR A 188 -19.29 -15.18 -7.19
N GLY A 189 -20.52 -14.92 -6.80
CA GLY A 189 -21.34 -15.85 -6.00
C GLY A 189 -21.20 -15.67 -4.47
N SER A 190 -20.31 -14.80 -4.00
CA SER A 190 -20.26 -14.44 -2.57
C SER A 190 -21.45 -13.55 -2.19
N VAL A 191 -21.89 -13.68 -0.94
CA VAL A 191 -22.89 -12.78 -0.35
C VAL A 191 -22.16 -11.54 0.16
N PHE A 192 -22.48 -10.39 -0.41
CA PHE A 192 -21.99 -9.12 0.07
C PHE A 192 -22.97 -8.52 1.08
N THR A 193 -22.47 -8.18 2.26
CA THR A 193 -23.19 -7.36 3.22
C THR A 193 -22.70 -5.94 3.10
N ALA A 194 -23.59 -5.04 2.68
CA ALA A 194 -23.25 -3.61 2.62
C ALA A 194 -22.80 -3.12 4.01
N PRO A 195 -21.80 -2.25 4.11
CA PRO A 195 -21.45 -1.62 5.37
C PRO A 195 -22.68 -0.93 5.96
N ALA A 196 -22.85 -1.08 7.28
CA ALA A 196 -23.91 -0.35 7.97
C ALA A 196 -23.63 1.16 7.90
N SER A 197 -24.68 1.95 7.71
CA SER A 197 -24.59 3.41 7.54
C SER A 197 -24.27 4.19 8.83
N ASP A 198 -24.11 3.50 9.94
CA ASP A 198 -23.97 4.05 11.28
C ASP A 198 -22.53 4.48 11.65
N GLY A 199 -21.66 4.58 10.66
CA GLY A 199 -20.25 4.97 10.84
C GLY A 199 -19.70 5.93 9.79
N LEU A 200 -20.56 6.57 8.99
CA LEU A 200 -20.17 7.60 8.02
C LEU A 200 -20.55 8.99 8.54
#